data_a0204ecf148306ac2e03978554fe47a6
#
_entry.id   a0204ecf148306ac2e03978554fe47a6
#
_cell.length_a   1.000
_cell.length_b   1.000
_cell.length_c   1.000
_cell.angle_alpha   90.00
_cell.angle_beta   90.00
_cell.angle_gamma   90.00
#
_symmetry.space_group_name_H-M   'P 1'
#
loop_
_entity.id
_entity.type
_entity.pdbx_description
1 polymer ?
#
loop_
_entity_poly.entity_id
_entity_poly.type
_entity_poly.pdbx_seq_one_letter_code
_entity_poly.pdbx_strand_id
1 'polypeptide(L)'
;MKKRGCPVTKNKPETQMTHIAIDFSQITKLKNLQIDSRMMEQMESGTVLDLLISHEGGMPCASNIMTVGDPGVGKTTVLLDFLAMTQLKNPTRKCLFISGEMGKKQMFKYTQRYPQFGYVDTLFVSDYAQHNAKDMVEQVLNLGWDLVLIDSIAEVIDDVRTDMGWDRKTAESWLVDICTQNNKGDNKENKYTSFMLIQQVTKAGVFVGSNKLKHMTDGMMEMRREKESEGGGTYMEFTKNRNGDVANKLYFQLTGTQIIYSNIKEVEVED
;
A
#
# COMPACT_ATOMS: atom_id res chain seq x y z
N MET A 1 -45.81 -54.38 -19.60
CA MET A 1 -45.29 -53.12 -20.24
C MET A 1 -45.46 -52.00 -19.22
N LYS A 2 -44.36 -51.56 -18.59
CA LYS A 2 -44.35 -50.41 -17.68
C LYS A 2 -43.85 -49.16 -18.43
N LYS A 3 -44.69 -48.12 -18.53
CA LYS A 3 -44.31 -46.83 -19.15
C LYS A 3 -43.38 -46.08 -18.19
N ARG A 4 -42.18 -45.73 -18.66
CA ARG A 4 -41.24 -44.85 -17.97
C ARG A 4 -41.71 -43.41 -18.15
N GLY A 5 -41.96 -42.70 -17.05
CA GLY A 5 -42.26 -41.26 -17.06
C GLY A 5 -40.98 -40.45 -17.29
N CYS A 6 -41.08 -39.39 -18.15
CA CYS A 6 -40.05 -38.39 -18.35
C CYS A 6 -39.82 -37.55 -17.08
N PRO A 7 -38.59 -37.14 -16.79
CA PRO A 7 -38.32 -36.24 -15.68
C PRO A 7 -38.75 -34.81 -16.01
N VAL A 8 -39.48 -34.20 -15.08
CA VAL A 8 -39.88 -32.80 -15.14
C VAL A 8 -38.65 -31.92 -14.96
N THR A 9 -38.33 -31.14 -15.97
CA THR A 9 -37.30 -30.11 -15.90
C THR A 9 -37.73 -29.00 -14.93
N LYS A 10 -37.00 -28.84 -13.83
CA LYS A 10 -37.16 -27.69 -12.92
C LYS A 10 -36.70 -26.43 -13.63
N ASN A 11 -37.61 -25.51 -13.89
CA ASN A 11 -37.29 -24.16 -14.34
C ASN A 11 -36.39 -23.48 -13.34
N LYS A 12 -35.18 -23.04 -13.77
CA LYS A 12 -34.36 -22.12 -13.01
C LYS A 12 -35.09 -20.78 -12.94
N PRO A 13 -35.07 -20.08 -11.78
CA PRO A 13 -35.65 -18.75 -11.72
C PRO A 13 -34.86 -17.82 -12.67
N GLU A 14 -35.55 -17.16 -13.59
CA GLU A 14 -35.02 -16.06 -14.40
C GLU A 14 -34.61 -14.93 -13.46
N THR A 15 -33.31 -14.68 -13.36
CA THR A 15 -32.79 -13.49 -12.69
C THR A 15 -33.20 -12.30 -13.53
N GLN A 16 -34.21 -11.55 -13.13
CA GLN A 16 -34.54 -10.27 -13.73
C GLN A 16 -33.33 -9.34 -13.58
N MET A 17 -32.60 -9.12 -14.68
CA MET A 17 -31.65 -8.03 -14.76
C MET A 17 -32.46 -6.72 -14.65
N THR A 18 -32.38 -6.07 -13.50
CA THR A 18 -32.83 -4.69 -13.37
C THR A 18 -31.92 -3.84 -14.25
N HIS A 19 -32.45 -3.35 -15.37
CA HIS A 19 -31.77 -2.35 -16.19
C HIS A 19 -31.60 -1.08 -15.35
N ILE A 20 -30.35 -0.86 -14.88
CA ILE A 20 -29.98 0.43 -14.29
C ILE A 20 -30.04 1.46 -15.43
N ALA A 21 -30.92 2.43 -15.35
CA ALA A 21 -30.94 3.54 -16.29
C ALA A 21 -29.58 4.29 -16.18
N ILE A 22 -28.86 4.36 -17.28
CA ILE A 22 -27.57 5.09 -17.33
C ILE A 22 -27.91 6.59 -17.32
N ASP A 23 -27.46 7.30 -16.32
CA ASP A 23 -27.54 8.75 -16.26
C ASP A 23 -26.38 9.35 -17.09
N PHE A 24 -26.70 9.76 -18.31
CA PHE A 24 -25.76 10.38 -19.22
C PHE A 24 -25.24 11.74 -18.75
N SER A 25 -25.86 12.38 -17.74
CA SER A 25 -25.35 13.61 -17.13
C SER A 25 -24.01 13.40 -16.40
N GLN A 26 -23.69 12.16 -16.04
CA GLN A 26 -22.41 11.78 -15.45
C GLN A 26 -21.24 11.74 -16.46
N ILE A 27 -21.54 11.82 -17.76
CA ILE A 27 -20.49 11.87 -18.79
C ILE A 27 -20.01 13.30 -18.93
N THR A 28 -18.74 13.53 -18.58
CA THR A 28 -18.11 14.86 -18.68
C THR A 28 -16.88 14.84 -19.59
N LYS A 29 -16.60 15.99 -20.23
CA LYS A 29 -15.35 16.17 -20.98
C LYS A 29 -14.19 16.34 -19.99
N LEU A 30 -13.04 15.74 -20.26
CA LEU A 30 -11.87 15.81 -19.37
C LEU A 30 -11.47 17.27 -19.01
N LYS A 31 -11.60 18.21 -19.96
CA LYS A 31 -11.32 19.63 -19.71
C LYS A 31 -12.29 20.30 -18.70
N ASN A 32 -13.42 19.68 -18.40
CA ASN A 32 -14.41 20.16 -17.45
C ASN A 32 -14.38 19.38 -16.13
N LEU A 33 -13.40 18.49 -15.97
CA LEU A 33 -13.25 17.70 -14.77
C LEU A 33 -12.99 18.63 -13.57
N GLN A 34 -13.80 18.52 -12.55
CA GLN A 34 -13.60 19.21 -11.28
C GLN A 34 -13.04 18.21 -10.28
N ILE A 35 -11.93 18.56 -9.66
CA ILE A 35 -11.25 17.73 -8.66
C ILE A 35 -11.19 18.52 -7.35
N ASP A 36 -11.43 17.86 -6.23
CA ASP A 36 -11.21 18.43 -4.91
C ASP A 36 -9.73 18.81 -4.76
N SER A 37 -9.46 20.06 -4.40
CA SER A 37 -8.08 20.57 -4.28
C SER A 37 -7.22 19.77 -3.29
N ARG A 38 -7.84 19.15 -2.29
CA ARG A 38 -7.16 18.27 -1.32
C ARG A 38 -6.56 17.03 -1.99
N MET A 39 -7.11 16.55 -3.11
CA MET A 39 -6.55 15.43 -3.89
C MET A 39 -5.25 15.79 -4.61
N MET A 40 -4.97 17.08 -4.77
CA MET A 40 -3.74 17.58 -5.40
C MET A 40 -2.61 17.82 -4.39
N GLU A 41 -2.87 17.61 -3.11
CA GLU A 41 -1.87 17.80 -2.07
C GLU A 41 -0.80 16.71 -2.11
N GLN A 42 0.42 17.11 -1.75
CA GLN A 42 1.56 16.22 -1.57
C GLN A 42 1.89 16.09 -0.08
N MET A 43 2.29 14.90 0.33
CA MET A 43 2.74 14.62 1.70
C MET A 43 4.25 14.45 1.68
N GLU A 44 4.95 15.53 2.03
CA GLU A 44 6.40 15.56 2.01
C GLU A 44 6.99 15.07 3.33
N SER A 45 8.04 14.27 3.24
CA SER A 45 8.86 13.87 4.40
C SER A 45 10.00 14.85 4.67
N GLY A 46 10.38 15.66 3.69
CA GLY A 46 11.58 16.51 3.73
C GLY A 46 12.87 15.74 3.45
N THR A 47 12.78 14.51 2.98
CA THR A 47 13.92 13.71 2.55
C THR A 47 14.04 13.67 1.03
N VAL A 48 15.18 13.21 0.52
CA VAL A 48 15.37 13.06 -0.94
C VAL A 48 14.42 12.02 -1.55
N LEU A 49 13.82 11.16 -0.74
CA LEU A 49 12.82 10.18 -1.18
C LEU A 49 11.57 10.86 -1.76
N ASP A 50 11.24 12.07 -1.31
CA ASP A 50 10.15 12.88 -1.86
C ASP A 50 10.27 13.04 -3.39
N LEU A 51 11.49 13.29 -3.89
CA LEU A 51 11.77 13.47 -5.32
C LEU A 51 11.77 12.18 -6.12
N LEU A 52 12.04 11.04 -5.45
CA LEU A 52 11.93 9.73 -6.10
C LEU A 52 10.46 9.32 -6.27
N ILE A 53 9.60 9.68 -5.32
CA ILE A 53 8.19 9.27 -5.31
C ILE A 53 7.39 10.03 -6.38
N SER A 54 7.57 11.36 -6.48
CA SER A 54 6.82 12.15 -7.45
C SER A 54 7.61 13.37 -7.95
N HIS A 55 7.29 13.86 -9.15
CA HIS A 55 7.86 15.09 -9.71
C HIS A 55 7.52 16.32 -8.86
N GLU A 56 6.38 16.29 -8.16
CA GLU A 56 5.93 17.39 -7.31
C GLU A 56 6.54 17.34 -5.91
N GLY A 57 7.20 16.22 -5.57
CA GLY A 57 7.82 15.96 -4.27
C GLY A 57 6.85 15.38 -3.26
N GLY A 58 7.23 14.25 -2.64
CA GLY A 58 6.44 13.58 -1.61
C GLY A 58 5.38 12.61 -2.12
N MET A 59 4.60 12.05 -1.20
CA MET A 59 3.55 11.08 -1.49
C MET A 59 2.28 11.80 -1.96
N PRO A 60 1.81 11.56 -3.20
CA PRO A 60 0.56 12.15 -3.68
C PRO A 60 -0.63 11.65 -2.88
N CYS A 61 -1.60 12.53 -2.66
CA CYS A 61 -2.87 12.20 -2.00
C CYS A 61 -3.63 11.14 -2.81
N ALA A 62 -4.40 10.28 -2.14
CA ALA A 62 -5.20 9.21 -2.73
C ALA A 62 -4.40 8.22 -3.61
N SER A 63 -3.10 8.03 -3.35
CA SER A 63 -2.21 7.18 -4.14
C SER A 63 -1.78 5.93 -3.37
N ASN A 64 -1.51 4.86 -4.10
CA ASN A 64 -1.04 3.59 -3.54
C ASN A 64 0.31 3.22 -4.12
N ILE A 65 1.33 3.12 -3.27
CA ILE A 65 2.67 2.64 -3.64
C ILE A 65 2.92 1.28 -3.00
N MET A 66 3.31 0.31 -3.81
CA MET A 66 3.75 -0.99 -3.33
C MET A 66 5.26 -1.08 -3.37
N THR A 67 5.86 -1.49 -2.26
CA THR A 67 7.30 -1.72 -2.15
C THR A 67 7.58 -3.20 -2.00
N VAL A 68 8.44 -3.70 -2.88
CA VAL A 68 8.91 -5.09 -2.88
C VAL A 68 10.44 -5.13 -2.74
N GLY A 69 10.98 -6.27 -2.38
CA GLY A 69 12.43 -6.47 -2.27
C GLY A 69 12.79 -7.58 -1.29
N ASP A 70 14.05 -7.97 -1.29
CA ASP A 70 14.56 -9.07 -0.49
C ASP A 70 14.35 -8.85 1.02
N PRO A 71 14.21 -9.93 1.80
CA PRO A 71 14.22 -9.85 3.26
C PRO A 71 15.49 -9.15 3.76
N GLY A 72 15.31 -8.22 4.71
CA GLY A 72 16.43 -7.51 5.33
C GLY A 72 17.08 -6.41 4.50
N VAL A 73 16.52 -6.06 3.33
CA VAL A 73 17.02 -4.95 2.50
C VAL A 73 16.73 -3.55 3.10
N GLY A 74 15.79 -3.46 4.06
CA GLY A 74 15.48 -2.22 4.78
C GLY A 74 14.11 -1.58 4.46
N LYS A 75 13.20 -2.30 3.79
CA LYS A 75 11.87 -1.78 3.41
C LYS A 75 11.14 -1.11 4.57
N THR A 76 10.91 -1.84 5.64
CA THR A 76 10.25 -1.34 6.85
C THR A 76 10.93 -0.08 7.39
N THR A 77 12.26 -0.10 7.55
CA THR A 77 13.00 1.01 8.14
C THR A 77 12.85 2.29 7.32
N VAL A 78 13.03 2.19 5.99
CA VAL A 78 12.96 3.35 5.08
C VAL A 78 11.54 3.90 5.00
N LEU A 79 10.52 3.05 4.85
CA LEU A 79 9.15 3.52 4.70
C LEU A 79 8.54 4.01 6.01
N LEU A 80 8.92 3.40 7.14
CA LEU A 80 8.50 3.91 8.45
C LEU A 80 9.20 5.24 8.78
N ASP A 81 10.44 5.44 8.33
CA ASP A 81 11.12 6.74 8.42
C ASP A 81 10.40 7.80 7.59
N PHE A 82 10.05 7.49 6.34
CA PHE A 82 9.26 8.38 5.50
C PHE A 82 7.94 8.78 6.17
N LEU A 83 7.21 7.80 6.72
CA LEU A 83 5.96 8.03 7.45
C LEU A 83 6.15 8.93 8.66
N ALA A 84 7.17 8.66 9.48
CA ALA A 84 7.50 9.43 10.68
C ALA A 84 7.94 10.86 10.34
N MET A 85 8.78 11.03 9.33
CA MET A 85 9.24 12.34 8.88
C MET A 85 8.11 13.17 8.28
N THR A 86 7.16 12.54 7.56
CA THR A 86 5.94 13.20 7.06
C THR A 86 5.08 13.73 8.22
N GLN A 87 4.90 12.93 9.28
CA GLN A 87 4.18 13.34 10.49
C GLN A 87 4.89 14.49 11.21
N LEU A 88 6.21 14.43 11.35
CA LEU A 88 7.00 15.46 12.03
C LEU A 88 7.07 16.77 11.24
N LYS A 89 7.18 16.70 9.90
CA LYS A 89 7.19 17.87 9.04
C LYS A 89 5.86 18.62 9.06
N ASN A 90 4.76 17.88 9.12
CA ASN A 90 3.42 18.45 9.24
C ASN A 90 2.62 17.73 10.33
N PRO A 91 2.63 18.22 11.58
CA PRO A 91 1.93 17.59 12.71
C PRO A 91 0.39 17.54 12.58
N THR A 92 -0.20 18.22 11.60
CA THR A 92 -1.64 18.13 11.32
C THR A 92 -2.00 16.91 10.48
N ARG A 93 -1.01 16.31 9.82
CA ARG A 93 -1.18 15.04 9.10
C ARG A 93 -1.36 13.90 10.09
N LYS A 94 -2.25 12.99 9.77
CA LYS A 94 -2.45 11.76 10.54
C LYS A 94 -1.81 10.60 9.81
N CYS A 95 -0.73 10.06 10.38
CA CYS A 95 -0.01 8.92 9.83
C CYS A 95 -0.24 7.67 10.67
N LEU A 96 -0.46 6.53 10.02
CA LEU A 96 -0.70 5.25 10.66
C LEU A 96 0.26 4.18 10.14
N PHE A 97 0.83 3.42 11.04
CA PHE A 97 1.55 2.19 10.74
C PHE A 97 0.70 0.97 11.15
N ILE A 98 0.37 0.10 10.20
CA ILE A 98 -0.27 -1.20 10.44
C ILE A 98 0.82 -2.27 10.35
N SER A 99 1.19 -2.81 11.52
CA SER A 99 2.23 -3.84 11.64
C SER A 99 1.60 -5.23 11.69
N GLY A 100 1.77 -6.00 10.61
CA GLY A 100 1.43 -7.42 10.55
C GLY A 100 2.61 -8.33 10.93
N GLU A 101 3.87 -7.90 10.66
CA GLU A 101 5.04 -8.74 10.85
C GLU A 101 5.72 -8.52 12.21
N MET A 102 5.84 -7.28 12.67
CA MET A 102 6.59 -6.95 13.88
C MET A 102 5.69 -6.66 15.07
N GLY A 103 5.96 -7.35 16.19
CA GLY A 103 5.27 -7.09 17.46
C GLY A 103 5.89 -5.94 18.26
N LYS A 104 5.19 -5.52 19.33
CA LYS A 104 5.56 -4.40 20.23
C LYS A 104 7.01 -4.40 20.71
N LYS A 105 7.54 -5.58 21.10
CA LYS A 105 8.94 -5.70 21.58
C LYS A 105 9.96 -5.34 20.50
N GLN A 106 9.72 -5.73 19.26
CA GLN A 106 10.61 -5.41 18.15
C GLN A 106 10.53 -3.91 17.83
N MET A 107 9.31 -3.36 17.74
CA MET A 107 9.10 -1.93 17.50
C MET A 107 9.69 -1.06 18.60
N PHE A 108 9.60 -1.45 19.86
CA PHE A 108 10.28 -0.74 20.96
C PHE A 108 11.80 -0.63 20.71
N LYS A 109 12.45 -1.72 20.24
CA LYS A 109 13.89 -1.66 19.89
C LYS A 109 14.16 -0.76 18.68
N TYR A 110 13.23 -0.67 17.73
CA TYR A 110 13.35 0.24 16.60
C TYR A 110 13.27 1.71 17.05
N THR A 111 12.35 2.06 17.96
CA THR A 111 12.27 3.43 18.48
C THR A 111 13.49 3.85 19.30
N GLN A 112 14.25 2.91 19.89
CA GLN A 112 15.52 3.23 20.54
C GLN A 112 16.61 3.60 19.52
N ARG A 113 16.56 3.05 18.31
CA ARG A 113 17.50 3.33 17.22
C ARG A 113 17.06 4.52 16.38
N TYR A 114 15.78 4.66 16.14
CA TYR A 114 15.12 5.68 15.32
C TYR A 114 14.01 6.35 16.15
N PRO A 115 14.35 7.33 16.99
CA PRO A 115 13.39 7.94 17.91
C PRO A 115 12.17 8.58 17.23
N GLN A 116 12.32 9.01 15.97
CA GLN A 116 11.23 9.57 15.17
C GLN A 116 10.07 8.58 14.95
N PHE A 117 10.31 7.28 14.99
CA PHE A 117 9.25 6.27 14.85
C PHE A 117 8.25 6.29 16.02
N GLY A 118 8.67 6.83 17.18
CA GLY A 118 7.80 6.98 18.33
C GLY A 118 6.65 7.97 18.18
N TYR A 119 6.64 8.76 17.11
CA TYR A 119 5.56 9.73 16.81
C TYR A 119 4.46 9.16 15.90
N VAL A 120 4.60 7.93 15.41
CA VAL A 120 3.66 7.30 14.48
C VAL A 120 2.63 6.46 15.24
N ASP A 121 1.35 6.72 15.01
CA ASP A 121 0.29 5.85 15.49
C ASP A 121 0.42 4.44 14.88
N THR A 122 0.34 3.41 15.72
CA THR A 122 0.62 2.03 15.29
C THR A 122 -0.47 1.06 15.73
N LEU A 123 -0.98 0.28 14.77
CA LEU A 123 -1.82 -0.89 15.01
C LEU A 123 -0.98 -2.18 14.85
N PHE A 124 -0.92 -3.00 15.90
CA PHE A 124 -0.31 -4.34 15.84
C PHE A 124 -1.41 -5.36 15.54
N VAL A 125 -1.48 -5.84 14.30
CA VAL A 125 -2.56 -6.75 13.87
C VAL A 125 -2.47 -8.08 14.60
N SER A 126 -1.26 -8.57 14.88
CA SER A 126 -1.03 -9.81 15.62
C SER A 126 -1.66 -9.84 17.02
N ASP A 127 -1.91 -8.67 17.65
CA ASP A 127 -2.62 -8.62 18.94
C ASP A 127 -4.11 -9.03 18.81
N TYR A 128 -4.64 -9.01 17.59
CA TYR A 128 -6.03 -9.33 17.26
C TYR A 128 -6.17 -10.59 16.40
N ALA A 129 -5.07 -11.26 16.05
CA ALA A 129 -5.08 -12.51 15.31
C ALA A 129 -5.95 -13.55 16.02
N GLN A 130 -6.80 -14.26 15.27
CA GLN A 130 -7.81 -15.20 15.73
C GLN A 130 -9.02 -14.57 16.49
N HIS A 131 -9.10 -13.24 16.62
CA HIS A 131 -10.13 -12.55 17.36
C HIS A 131 -10.52 -11.18 16.75
N ASN A 132 -10.88 -11.06 15.47
CA ASN A 132 -11.35 -9.83 14.84
C ASN A 132 -10.28 -8.94 14.16
N ALA A 133 -9.21 -9.51 13.61
CA ALA A 133 -8.20 -8.73 12.86
C ALA A 133 -8.83 -7.88 11.74
N LYS A 134 -9.81 -8.45 11.00
CA LYS A 134 -10.55 -7.74 9.96
C LYS A 134 -11.24 -6.49 10.49
N ASP A 135 -12.06 -6.65 11.53
CA ASP A 135 -12.87 -5.55 12.08
C ASP A 135 -11.98 -4.45 12.68
N MET A 136 -10.85 -4.82 13.28
CA MET A 136 -9.89 -3.87 13.83
C MET A 136 -9.25 -3.02 12.73
N VAL A 137 -8.80 -3.64 11.63
CA VAL A 137 -8.23 -2.91 10.49
C VAL A 137 -9.27 -1.98 9.88
N GLU A 138 -10.50 -2.45 9.66
CA GLU A 138 -11.59 -1.63 9.12
C GLU A 138 -11.92 -0.44 10.03
N GLN A 139 -12.08 -0.66 11.33
CA GLN A 139 -12.39 0.41 12.29
C GLN A 139 -11.29 1.46 12.37
N VAL A 140 -10.02 1.01 12.39
CA VAL A 140 -8.88 1.94 12.47
C VAL A 140 -8.76 2.75 11.19
N LEU A 141 -8.87 2.14 10.01
CA LEU A 141 -8.82 2.87 8.74
C LEU A 141 -10.00 3.85 8.60
N ASN A 142 -11.18 3.46 9.08
CA ASN A 142 -12.37 4.33 9.07
C ASN A 142 -12.25 5.59 9.95
N LEU A 143 -11.23 5.69 10.81
CA LEU A 143 -10.95 6.94 11.55
C LEU A 143 -10.51 8.09 10.64
N GLY A 144 -10.00 7.77 9.45
CA GLY A 144 -9.52 8.75 8.46
C GLY A 144 -8.06 9.15 8.72
N TRP A 145 -7.19 8.72 7.81
CA TRP A 145 -5.75 8.95 7.83
C TRP A 145 -5.30 9.65 6.56
N ASP A 146 -4.23 10.43 6.63
CA ASP A 146 -3.62 11.01 5.43
C ASP A 146 -2.71 9.99 4.76
N LEU A 147 -1.86 9.30 5.52
CA LEU A 147 -0.90 8.32 5.03
C LEU A 147 -0.86 7.08 5.91
N VAL A 148 -0.96 5.91 5.28
CA VAL A 148 -0.93 4.61 5.97
C VAL A 148 0.17 3.74 5.40
N LEU A 149 1.03 3.19 6.25
CA LEU A 149 1.99 2.14 5.92
C LEU A 149 1.47 0.80 6.42
N ILE A 150 1.44 -0.22 5.57
CA ILE A 150 1.10 -1.61 5.93
C ILE A 150 2.31 -2.51 5.68
N ASP A 151 2.80 -3.17 6.73
CA ASP A 151 3.98 -4.07 6.69
C ASP A 151 3.73 -5.37 7.50
N SER A 152 3.62 -6.51 6.84
CA SER A 152 3.45 -6.68 5.41
C SER A 152 1.98 -6.96 5.09
N ILE A 153 1.57 -6.64 3.86
CA ILE A 153 0.20 -6.96 3.42
C ILE A 153 -0.07 -8.48 3.41
N ALA A 154 0.97 -9.30 3.23
CA ALA A 154 0.84 -10.75 3.25
C ALA A 154 0.39 -11.24 4.62
N GLU A 155 1.01 -10.75 5.70
CA GLU A 155 0.66 -11.13 7.06
C GLU A 155 -0.74 -10.65 7.45
N VAL A 156 -1.07 -9.38 7.12
CA VAL A 156 -2.42 -8.85 7.37
C VAL A 156 -3.50 -9.66 6.64
N ILE A 157 -3.24 -10.03 5.38
CA ILE A 157 -4.15 -10.88 4.60
C ILE A 157 -4.28 -12.28 5.24
N ASP A 158 -3.19 -12.87 5.70
CA ASP A 158 -3.19 -14.22 6.29
C ASP A 158 -3.89 -14.24 7.66
N ASP A 159 -3.72 -13.20 8.50
CA ASP A 159 -4.45 -13.05 9.76
C ASP A 159 -5.97 -12.94 9.51
N VAL A 160 -6.37 -12.01 8.64
CA VAL A 160 -7.80 -11.81 8.29
C VAL A 160 -8.39 -13.06 7.63
N ARG A 161 -7.66 -13.71 6.73
CA ARG A 161 -8.10 -14.95 6.10
C ARG A 161 -8.36 -16.05 7.11
N THR A 162 -7.49 -16.19 8.10
CA THR A 162 -7.58 -17.19 9.14
C THR A 162 -8.79 -16.93 10.05
N ASP A 163 -8.97 -15.69 10.49
CA ASP A 163 -10.09 -15.29 11.35
C ASP A 163 -11.45 -15.49 10.67
N MET A 164 -11.53 -15.15 9.39
CA MET A 164 -12.78 -15.17 8.63
C MET A 164 -13.06 -16.53 7.96
N GLY A 165 -12.09 -17.45 7.92
CA GLY A 165 -12.19 -18.68 7.14
C GLY A 165 -12.25 -18.44 5.63
N TRP A 166 -11.69 -17.34 5.15
CA TRP A 166 -11.70 -16.96 3.74
C TRP A 166 -10.58 -17.64 2.94
N ASP A 167 -10.77 -17.75 1.63
CA ASP A 167 -9.66 -18.03 0.74
C ASP A 167 -8.78 -16.77 0.55
N ARG A 168 -7.56 -16.95 0.05
CA ARG A 168 -6.61 -15.86 -0.14
C ARG A 168 -7.12 -14.79 -1.08
N LYS A 169 -7.82 -15.19 -2.16
CA LYS A 169 -8.34 -14.26 -3.16
C LYS A 169 -9.41 -13.33 -2.59
N THR A 170 -10.26 -13.85 -1.71
CA THR A 170 -11.30 -13.08 -1.01
C THR A 170 -10.66 -12.07 -0.06
N ALA A 171 -9.66 -12.48 0.73
CA ALA A 171 -8.95 -11.59 1.65
C ALA A 171 -8.12 -10.51 0.92
N GLU A 172 -7.45 -10.85 -0.20
CA GLU A 172 -6.79 -9.86 -1.06
C GLU A 172 -7.79 -8.86 -1.66
N SER A 173 -8.97 -9.33 -2.10
CA SER A 173 -10.02 -8.44 -2.62
C SER A 173 -10.53 -7.49 -1.56
N TRP A 174 -10.75 -7.97 -0.34
CA TRP A 174 -11.12 -7.14 0.79
C TRP A 174 -10.11 -6.02 1.05
N LEU A 175 -8.80 -6.35 1.09
CA LEU A 175 -7.76 -5.34 1.31
C LEU A 175 -7.76 -4.28 0.20
N VAL A 176 -7.89 -4.69 -1.07
CA VAL A 176 -7.97 -3.76 -2.21
C VAL A 176 -9.19 -2.86 -2.08
N ASP A 177 -10.34 -3.43 -1.71
CA ASP A 177 -11.60 -2.69 -1.63
C ASP A 177 -11.56 -1.65 -0.49
N ILE A 178 -11.01 -1.98 0.69
CA ILE A 178 -10.87 -1.03 1.80
C ILE A 178 -9.86 0.09 1.50
N CYS A 179 -8.73 -0.22 0.86
CA CYS A 179 -7.79 0.81 0.41
C CYS A 179 -8.46 1.75 -0.59
N THR A 180 -9.18 1.20 -1.58
CA THR A 180 -9.88 1.98 -2.61
C THR A 180 -10.97 2.89 -2.02
N GLN A 181 -11.71 2.42 -1.01
CA GLN A 181 -12.71 3.23 -0.30
C GLN A 181 -12.04 4.42 0.41
N ASN A 182 -10.97 4.16 1.14
CA ASN A 182 -10.22 5.21 1.83
C ASN A 182 -9.52 6.19 0.88
N ASN A 183 -9.02 5.75 -0.29
CA ASN A 183 -8.51 6.66 -1.33
C ASN A 183 -9.59 7.64 -1.83
N LYS A 184 -10.88 7.25 -1.80
CA LYS A 184 -12.01 8.10 -2.21
C LYS A 184 -12.54 8.99 -1.10
N GLY A 185 -11.96 8.91 0.09
CA GLY A 185 -12.44 9.66 1.25
C GLY A 185 -13.66 9.04 1.93
N ASP A 186 -13.95 7.77 1.67
CA ASP A 186 -15.05 7.05 2.33
C ASP A 186 -14.61 6.56 3.72
N ASN A 187 -14.47 7.52 4.62
CA ASN A 187 -14.12 7.36 6.03
C ASN A 187 -14.70 8.53 6.85
N LYS A 188 -14.64 8.45 8.18
CA LYS A 188 -15.28 9.41 9.09
C LYS A 188 -14.85 10.87 8.92
N GLU A 189 -13.61 11.10 8.47
CA GLU A 189 -13.06 12.45 8.30
C GLU A 189 -13.05 12.90 6.83
N ASN A 190 -13.57 12.10 5.90
CA ASN A 190 -13.54 12.35 4.45
C ASN A 190 -12.10 12.65 3.95
N LYS A 191 -11.11 11.92 4.48
CA LYS A 191 -9.71 12.03 4.10
C LYS A 191 -9.41 11.12 2.91
N TYR A 192 -8.74 11.65 1.91
CA TYR A 192 -8.23 10.92 0.76
C TYR A 192 -6.93 10.21 1.15
N THR A 193 -7.06 9.07 1.81
CA THR A 193 -5.91 8.32 2.36
C THR A 193 -5.01 7.79 1.26
N SER A 194 -3.69 7.91 1.45
CA SER A 194 -2.68 7.24 0.61
C SER A 194 -2.07 6.05 1.34
N PHE A 195 -1.67 5.03 0.58
CA PHE A 195 -1.11 3.82 1.16
C PHE A 195 0.30 3.52 0.63
N MET A 196 1.20 3.22 1.56
CA MET A 196 2.46 2.53 1.30
C MET A 196 2.31 1.08 1.75
N LEU A 197 2.50 0.14 0.85
CA LEU A 197 2.23 -1.27 1.05
C LEU A 197 3.53 -2.05 0.89
N ILE A 198 3.96 -2.75 1.94
CA ILE A 198 5.12 -3.64 1.84
C ILE A 198 4.65 -5.05 1.51
N GLN A 199 5.24 -5.61 0.45
CA GLN A 199 5.02 -6.99 0.05
C GLN A 199 6.34 -7.74 -0.04
N GLN A 200 6.33 -8.98 0.39
CA GLN A 200 7.47 -9.86 0.25
C GLN A 200 7.54 -10.42 -1.18
N VAL A 201 8.74 -10.75 -1.62
CA VAL A 201 8.98 -11.50 -2.85
C VAL A 201 9.31 -12.95 -2.51
N THR A 202 9.05 -13.86 -3.44
CA THR A 202 9.54 -15.24 -3.34
C THR A 202 11.06 -15.27 -3.39
N LYS A 203 11.69 -16.40 -3.01
CA LYS A 203 13.15 -16.62 -3.17
C LYS A 203 13.65 -16.43 -4.61
N ALA A 204 12.75 -16.52 -5.60
CA ALA A 204 13.06 -16.28 -7.01
C ALA A 204 12.82 -14.80 -7.42
N GLY A 205 12.59 -13.89 -6.48
CA GLY A 205 12.33 -12.48 -6.77
C GLY A 205 10.94 -12.19 -7.37
N VAL A 206 10.04 -13.19 -7.38
CA VAL A 206 8.71 -13.04 -7.98
C VAL A 206 7.74 -12.44 -6.97
N PHE A 207 6.98 -11.45 -7.40
CA PHE A 207 5.90 -10.83 -6.63
C PHE A 207 4.88 -11.88 -6.16
N VAL A 208 4.54 -11.85 -4.87
CA VAL A 208 3.52 -12.70 -4.27
C VAL A 208 2.23 -11.90 -4.14
N GLY A 209 1.26 -12.16 -5.00
CA GLY A 209 -0.04 -11.49 -4.95
C GLY A 209 -0.80 -11.57 -6.28
N SER A 210 -2.08 -11.23 -6.25
CA SER A 210 -2.93 -11.23 -7.43
C SER A 210 -2.65 -10.03 -8.34
N ASN A 211 -3.06 -10.15 -9.60
CA ASN A 211 -3.04 -9.01 -10.52
C ASN A 211 -3.89 -7.84 -10.00
N LYS A 212 -4.95 -8.10 -9.21
CA LYS A 212 -5.80 -7.05 -8.62
C LYS A 212 -4.99 -6.14 -7.72
N LEU A 213 -4.10 -6.68 -6.86
CA LEU A 213 -3.16 -5.92 -6.03
C LEU A 213 -2.22 -5.04 -6.86
N LYS A 214 -1.65 -5.58 -7.97
CA LYS A 214 -0.80 -4.79 -8.87
C LYS A 214 -1.56 -3.65 -9.56
N HIS A 215 -2.81 -3.89 -9.94
CA HIS A 215 -3.62 -2.89 -10.66
C HIS A 215 -4.04 -1.72 -9.79
N MET A 216 -4.25 -1.93 -8.49
CA MET A 216 -4.62 -0.85 -7.58
C MET A 216 -3.47 0.12 -7.28
N THR A 217 -2.22 -0.24 -7.55
CA THR A 217 -1.07 0.60 -7.23
C THR A 217 -0.79 1.64 -8.31
N ASP A 218 -0.45 2.85 -7.89
CA ASP A 218 0.03 3.93 -8.77
C ASP A 218 1.53 3.83 -8.99
N GLY A 219 2.27 3.33 -8.00
CA GLY A 219 3.70 3.04 -8.06
C GLY A 219 4.06 1.65 -7.57
N MET A 220 5.09 1.05 -8.18
CA MET A 220 5.77 -0.14 -7.67
C MET A 220 7.25 0.19 -7.50
N MET A 221 7.70 0.21 -6.27
CA MET A 221 9.06 0.46 -5.88
C MET A 221 9.76 -0.86 -5.54
N GLU A 222 10.96 -1.05 -6.05
CA GLU A 222 11.81 -2.18 -5.73
C GLU A 222 13.01 -1.73 -4.91
N MET A 223 13.27 -2.40 -3.80
CA MET A 223 14.49 -2.23 -3.00
C MET A 223 15.40 -3.41 -3.21
N ARG A 224 16.62 -3.17 -3.67
CA ARG A 224 17.59 -4.19 -4.04
C ARG A 224 18.97 -3.90 -3.46
N ARG A 225 19.77 -4.96 -3.36
CA ARG A 225 21.20 -4.86 -3.11
C ARG A 225 21.95 -5.24 -4.38
N GLU A 226 22.81 -4.36 -4.86
CA GLU A 226 23.70 -4.65 -5.97
C GLU A 226 24.74 -5.70 -5.57
N LYS A 227 25.21 -6.45 -6.55
CA LYS A 227 26.36 -7.33 -6.35
C LYS A 227 27.62 -6.52 -6.09
N GLU A 228 28.59 -7.08 -5.37
CA GLU A 228 29.87 -6.40 -5.13
C GLU A 228 30.59 -6.01 -6.42
N SER A 229 30.44 -6.82 -7.48
CA SER A 229 30.97 -6.53 -8.83
C SER A 229 30.32 -5.31 -9.50
N GLU A 230 29.17 -4.86 -9.03
CA GLU A 230 28.40 -3.73 -9.57
C GLU A 230 28.45 -2.49 -8.66
N GLY A 231 29.24 -2.55 -7.55
CA GLY A 231 29.38 -1.47 -6.59
C GLY A 231 28.88 -1.77 -5.18
N GLY A 232 28.10 -2.85 -5.00
CA GLY A 232 27.72 -3.39 -3.68
C GLY A 232 26.72 -2.55 -2.89
N GLY A 233 26.09 -1.53 -3.49
CA GLY A 233 25.18 -0.60 -2.83
C GLY A 233 23.79 -1.17 -2.60
N THR A 234 23.03 -0.58 -1.68
CA THR A 234 21.58 -0.82 -1.54
C THR A 234 20.84 0.37 -2.14
N TYR A 235 19.87 0.09 -3.00
CA TYR A 235 19.14 1.12 -3.70
C TYR A 235 17.64 0.81 -3.77
N MET A 236 16.88 1.84 -4.11
CA MET A 236 15.47 1.75 -4.47
C MET A 236 15.23 2.41 -5.81
N GLU A 237 14.32 1.85 -6.57
CA GLU A 237 13.89 2.35 -7.89
C GLU A 237 12.42 2.05 -8.11
N PHE A 238 11.75 2.83 -8.96
CA PHE A 238 10.40 2.51 -9.41
C PHE A 238 10.44 1.71 -10.70
N THR A 239 9.74 0.57 -10.73
CA THR A 239 9.45 -0.22 -11.95
C THR A 239 8.12 0.17 -12.59
N LYS A 240 7.29 0.90 -11.85
CA LYS A 240 6.05 1.55 -12.28
C LYS A 240 5.87 2.80 -11.44
N ASN A 241 5.67 3.96 -12.06
CA ASN A 241 5.33 5.19 -11.35
C ASN A 241 4.44 6.07 -12.22
N ARG A 242 3.23 6.38 -11.74
CA ARG A 242 2.30 7.29 -12.40
C ARG A 242 2.55 8.75 -12.06
N ASN A 243 3.33 9.01 -11.01
CA ASN A 243 3.54 10.33 -10.45
C ASN A 243 4.98 10.84 -10.62
N GLY A 244 5.88 10.00 -11.14
CA GLY A 244 7.31 10.31 -11.28
C GLY A 244 8.01 9.36 -12.25
N ASP A 245 9.34 9.39 -12.25
CA ASP A 245 10.16 8.61 -13.16
C ASP A 245 10.30 7.15 -12.72
N VAL A 246 10.64 6.29 -13.67
CA VAL A 246 10.94 4.86 -13.46
C VAL A 246 12.42 4.53 -13.68
N ALA A 247 13.24 5.51 -14.12
CA ALA A 247 14.65 5.29 -14.47
C ALA A 247 15.62 5.75 -13.37
N ASN A 248 15.12 6.26 -12.25
CA ASN A 248 15.97 6.86 -11.22
C ASN A 248 16.25 5.87 -10.10
N LYS A 249 17.53 5.73 -9.72
CA LYS A 249 17.96 4.97 -8.55
C LYS A 249 18.35 5.89 -7.41
N LEU A 250 17.79 5.64 -6.23
CA LEU A 250 18.20 6.28 -5.00
C LEU A 250 18.94 5.26 -4.12
N TYR A 251 20.25 5.47 -3.97
CA TYR A 251 21.06 4.63 -3.08
C TYR A 251 20.91 5.08 -1.64
N PHE A 252 20.94 4.14 -0.73
CA PHE A 252 20.85 4.43 0.70
C PHE A 252 21.68 3.45 1.53
N GLN A 253 22.04 3.89 2.73
CA GLN A 253 22.72 3.08 3.73
C GLN A 253 21.98 3.19 5.06
N LEU A 254 21.69 2.05 5.69
CA LEU A 254 21.16 1.98 7.04
C LEU A 254 22.30 1.92 8.03
N THR A 255 22.35 2.86 8.94
CA THR A 255 23.25 2.84 10.10
C THR A 255 22.54 2.37 11.36
N GLY A 256 23.22 2.40 12.49
CA GLY A 256 22.60 2.09 13.79
C GLY A 256 21.46 3.02 14.18
N THR A 257 21.46 4.28 13.68
CA THR A 257 20.59 5.36 14.16
C THR A 257 20.01 6.26 13.09
N GLN A 258 20.40 6.11 11.83
CA GLN A 258 19.94 6.97 10.74
C GLN A 258 19.94 6.28 9.39
N ILE A 259 19.21 6.83 8.44
CA ILE A 259 19.24 6.46 7.04
C ILE A 259 20.02 7.54 6.30
N ILE A 260 21.03 7.14 5.56
CA ILE A 260 21.85 8.03 4.74
C ILE A 260 21.46 7.78 3.28
N TYR A 261 20.92 8.80 2.62
CA TYR A 261 20.63 8.75 1.19
C TYR A 261 21.76 9.36 0.39
N SER A 262 22.00 8.82 -0.82
CA SER A 262 22.83 9.46 -1.83
C SER A 262 21.97 10.37 -2.73
N ASN A 263 22.61 11.08 -3.65
CA ASN A 263 21.87 11.76 -4.72
C ASN A 263 21.20 10.73 -5.64
N ILE A 264 20.05 11.12 -6.21
CA ILE A 264 19.36 10.33 -7.23
C ILE A 264 20.28 10.24 -8.46
N LYS A 265 20.48 9.01 -8.94
CA LYS A 265 21.23 8.77 -10.20
C LYS A 265 20.24 8.37 -11.27
N GLU A 266 20.28 9.07 -12.39
CA GLU A 266 19.59 8.63 -13.61
C GLU A 266 20.25 7.36 -14.13
N VAL A 267 19.44 6.38 -14.50
CA VAL A 267 19.93 5.16 -15.17
C VAL A 267 20.03 5.49 -16.66
N GLU A 268 21.23 5.45 -17.21
CA GLU A 268 21.40 5.52 -18.66
C GLU A 268 20.67 4.31 -19.26
N VAL A 269 19.63 4.58 -20.05
CA VAL A 269 18.95 3.57 -20.84
C VAL A 269 19.87 3.29 -22.02
N GLU A 270 20.55 2.16 -22.02
CA GLU A 270 21.21 1.65 -23.24
C GLU A 270 20.12 1.37 -24.28
N ASP A 271 20.17 2.08 -25.43
CA ASP A 271 19.30 1.93 -26.58
C ASP A 271 19.43 0.54 -27.25
#